data_ccfba1b8e9bbfd97b89cb87599488efa
#
_entry.id   ccfba1b8e9bbfd97b89cb87599488efa
#
_cell.length_a   1.000
_cell.length_b   1.000
_cell.length_c   1.000
_cell.angle_alpha   90.00
_cell.angle_beta   90.00
_cell.angle_gamma   90.00
#
_symmetry.space_group_name_H-M   'P 1'
#
loop_
_entity.id
_entity.type
_entity.pdbx_description
1 polymer ?
#
loop_
_entity_poly.entity_id
_entity_poly.type
_entity_poly.pdbx_seq_one_letter_code
_entity_poly.pdbx_strand_id
1 'polypeptide(L)'
;MLDLLNRALRYQRIHGTRQLLQEIFNRARRRRFAPVGTLPDTPPLAEEKSWVSLAFGDDHGWVSAREMAQRYIPSRAPLRLFMVPSGQPRRISLVTDSINKGSLYGGVGTSMIMAALVAQATQSRLRIITRTEPAQPAGLQIVLKTYGITLTHEVEFAYAPVGDTPYEIDCFEDEQFITTSWWTTAATLASVRSQSITYLLQEDERMFYPYGDEHMRCAQILGNTDIRFIINTKLLFDHLVASGLPNVATHGMWFEPSFPHEVFRPRDRDVGKKRQLLFYARPHNVRNLFYFGLELLEAAIARGIVNLDEWDIVLVGKDIPKLRFDNGRYTAKRLENLSWTEYAELAGNTDLALCLMYTPHPSYPPFDLAASGAVVVTNRFANKQDLSGYSKNIICGDLQLESMLAAMASGVALATDATQRSDNFQNNLLGTDWKASFAEVVQRFEGPR
;
A
#
# COMPACT_ATOMS: atom_id res chain seq x y z
N MET A 1 -31.04 -28.11 21.91
CA MET A 1 -32.31 -27.73 21.27
C MET A 1 -32.88 -26.44 21.84
N LEU A 2 -32.96 -26.25 23.15
CA LEU A 2 -33.42 -25.00 23.80
C LEU A 2 -32.56 -23.78 23.44
N ASP A 3 -31.26 -23.91 23.33
CA ASP A 3 -30.32 -22.78 22.99
C ASP A 3 -30.53 -22.28 21.55
N LEU A 4 -30.75 -23.19 20.60
CA LEU A 4 -31.08 -22.83 19.21
C LEU A 4 -32.44 -22.11 19.10
N LEU A 5 -33.40 -22.52 19.90
CA LEU A 5 -34.72 -21.85 19.95
C LEU A 5 -34.62 -20.43 20.52
N ASN A 6 -33.83 -20.25 21.59
CA ASN A 6 -33.57 -18.95 22.20
C ASN A 6 -32.83 -18.01 21.27
N ARG A 7 -31.85 -18.51 20.51
CA ARG A 7 -31.11 -17.71 19.50
C ARG A 7 -32.04 -17.30 18.34
N ALA A 8 -32.89 -18.22 17.88
CA ALA A 8 -33.87 -17.91 16.82
C ALA A 8 -34.88 -16.85 17.26
N LEU A 9 -35.42 -16.94 18.49
CA LEU A 9 -36.34 -15.97 19.06
C LEU A 9 -35.67 -14.60 19.27
N ARG A 10 -34.40 -14.58 19.69
CA ARG A 10 -33.64 -13.36 19.83
C ARG A 10 -33.36 -12.67 18.50
N TYR A 11 -33.02 -13.47 17.48
CA TYR A 11 -32.80 -12.97 16.12
C TYR A 11 -34.11 -12.43 15.52
N GLN A 12 -35.24 -13.12 15.75
CA GLN A 12 -36.56 -12.67 15.31
C GLN A 12 -36.94 -11.32 15.92
N ARG A 13 -36.68 -11.14 17.23
CA ARG A 13 -36.97 -9.86 17.92
C ARG A 13 -36.16 -8.68 17.39
N ILE A 14 -34.94 -8.92 16.95
CA ILE A 14 -34.03 -7.87 16.47
C ILE A 14 -34.24 -7.57 14.99
N HIS A 15 -34.45 -8.62 14.17
CA HIS A 15 -34.42 -8.50 12.72
C HIS A 15 -35.77 -8.81 12.02
N GLY A 16 -36.77 -9.22 12.78
CA GLY A 16 -38.09 -9.55 12.26
C GLY A 16 -38.19 -10.97 11.66
N THR A 17 -39.45 -11.46 11.56
CA THR A 17 -39.77 -12.83 11.13
C THR A 17 -39.31 -13.14 9.70
N ARG A 18 -39.38 -12.15 8.81
CA ARG A 18 -38.99 -12.30 7.40
C ARG A 18 -37.51 -12.59 7.23
N GLN A 19 -36.65 -11.89 7.97
CA GLN A 19 -35.21 -12.12 7.92
C GLN A 19 -34.81 -13.44 8.60
N LEU A 20 -35.47 -13.84 9.67
CA LEU A 20 -35.26 -15.15 10.28
C LEU A 20 -35.58 -16.31 9.30
N LEU A 21 -36.70 -16.21 8.58
CA LEU A 21 -37.06 -17.21 7.57
C LEU A 21 -36.09 -17.27 6.41
N GLN A 22 -35.58 -16.11 5.98
CA GLN A 22 -34.58 -16.00 4.93
C GLN A 22 -33.24 -16.63 5.35
N GLU A 23 -32.81 -16.42 6.60
CA GLU A 23 -31.60 -17.03 7.16
C GLU A 23 -31.73 -18.56 7.33
N ILE A 24 -32.87 -19.04 7.78
CA ILE A 24 -33.17 -20.48 7.85
C ILE A 24 -33.14 -21.10 6.44
N PHE A 25 -33.74 -20.45 5.46
CA PHE A 25 -33.78 -20.92 4.07
C PHE A 25 -32.36 -20.95 3.46
N ASN A 26 -31.55 -19.91 3.70
CA ASN A 26 -30.18 -19.84 3.25
C ASN A 26 -29.28 -20.92 3.88
N ARG A 27 -29.47 -21.23 5.17
CA ARG A 27 -28.77 -22.33 5.86
C ARG A 27 -29.20 -23.70 5.34
N ALA A 28 -30.50 -23.91 5.07
CA ALA A 28 -30.99 -25.13 4.46
C ALA A 28 -30.46 -25.33 3.03
N ARG A 29 -30.36 -24.25 2.26
CA ARG A 29 -29.79 -24.27 0.89
C ARG A 29 -28.30 -24.58 0.89
N ARG A 30 -27.54 -24.01 1.82
CA ARG A 30 -26.09 -24.31 1.99
C ARG A 30 -25.85 -25.78 2.34
N ARG A 31 -26.73 -26.43 3.11
CA ARG A 31 -26.62 -27.86 3.43
C ARG A 31 -26.94 -28.81 2.25
N ARG A 32 -27.70 -28.35 1.25
CA ARG A 32 -28.03 -29.16 0.06
C ARG A 32 -26.93 -29.19 -1.02
N PHE A 33 -25.99 -28.30 -0.97
CA PHE A 33 -24.91 -28.18 -1.96
C PHE A 33 -23.52 -28.49 -1.41
N ALA A 34 -23.40 -29.04 -0.22
CA ALA A 34 -22.13 -29.57 0.26
C ALA A 34 -21.89 -30.94 -0.38
N PRO A 35 -20.81 -31.15 -1.16
CA PRO A 35 -20.44 -32.48 -1.60
C PRO A 35 -20.12 -33.32 -0.36
N VAL A 36 -20.64 -34.55 -0.34
CA VAL A 36 -20.37 -35.56 0.68
C VAL A 36 -18.89 -36.00 0.50
N GLY A 37 -18.00 -35.26 1.06
CA GLY A 37 -16.62 -35.63 1.33
C GLY A 37 -16.38 -35.35 2.81
N THR A 38 -15.99 -36.36 3.56
CA THR A 38 -15.59 -36.22 4.95
C THR A 38 -14.50 -35.13 5.03
N LEU A 39 -14.92 -33.91 5.42
CA LEU A 39 -13.96 -32.92 5.89
C LEU A 39 -13.29 -33.50 7.15
N PRO A 40 -11.96 -33.46 7.26
CA PRO A 40 -11.33 -33.74 8.53
C PRO A 40 -11.94 -32.80 9.57
N ASP A 41 -12.13 -33.31 10.79
CA ASP A 41 -12.62 -32.54 11.93
C ASP A 41 -11.94 -31.18 11.93
N THR A 42 -12.69 -30.14 11.57
CA THR A 42 -12.19 -28.77 11.71
C THR A 42 -11.99 -28.59 13.20
N PRO A 43 -10.79 -28.27 13.65
CA PRO A 43 -10.59 -27.93 15.05
C PRO A 43 -11.62 -26.83 15.40
N PRO A 44 -12.21 -26.86 16.60
CA PRO A 44 -13.16 -25.85 17.01
C PRO A 44 -12.52 -24.50 16.70
N LEU A 45 -13.26 -23.64 15.97
CA LEU A 45 -12.84 -22.27 15.71
C LEU A 45 -12.35 -21.72 17.03
N ALA A 46 -11.05 -21.43 17.12
CA ALA A 46 -10.49 -20.84 18.32
C ALA A 46 -11.42 -19.68 18.69
N GLU A 47 -11.90 -19.64 19.94
CA GLU A 47 -12.70 -18.52 20.40
C GLU A 47 -11.99 -17.24 19.98
N GLU A 48 -12.67 -16.38 19.22
CA GLU A 48 -12.12 -15.08 18.84
C GLU A 48 -11.78 -14.37 20.15
N LYS A 49 -10.50 -14.37 20.50
CA LYS A 49 -10.03 -13.64 21.67
C LYS A 49 -10.42 -12.18 21.48
N SER A 50 -11.07 -11.60 22.48
CA SER A 50 -11.36 -10.18 22.45
C SER A 50 -10.03 -9.43 22.30
N TRP A 51 -10.04 -8.24 21.69
CA TRP A 51 -8.82 -7.44 21.60
C TRP A 51 -8.20 -7.14 22.98
N VAL A 52 -9.01 -7.15 24.05
CA VAL A 52 -8.55 -7.01 25.43
C VAL A 52 -7.70 -8.21 25.83
N SER A 53 -8.14 -9.44 25.55
CA SER A 53 -7.36 -10.67 25.78
C SER A 53 -6.07 -10.68 24.94
N LEU A 54 -6.12 -10.17 23.71
CA LEU A 54 -4.92 -10.06 22.84
C LEU A 54 -3.91 -9.02 23.38
N ALA A 55 -4.40 -7.92 23.95
CA ALA A 55 -3.56 -6.84 24.46
C ALA A 55 -3.02 -7.10 25.87
N PHE A 56 -3.78 -7.79 26.73
CA PHE A 56 -3.50 -7.90 28.18
C PHE A 56 -3.43 -9.35 28.70
N GLY A 57 -3.66 -10.35 27.85
CA GLY A 57 -3.77 -11.77 28.23
C GLY A 57 -5.16 -12.14 28.73
N ASP A 58 -5.33 -13.42 29.07
CA ASP A 58 -6.64 -13.98 29.46
C ASP A 58 -6.95 -13.77 30.96
N ASP A 59 -5.92 -13.54 31.79
CA ASP A 59 -6.05 -13.30 33.24
C ASP A 59 -5.80 -11.79 33.55
N HIS A 60 -6.74 -10.97 33.10
CA HIS A 60 -6.65 -9.53 33.28
C HIS A 60 -7.34 -9.11 34.56
N GLY A 61 -6.55 -8.74 35.53
CA GLY A 61 -7.00 -7.94 36.66
C GLY A 61 -7.44 -6.54 36.22
N TRP A 62 -7.66 -5.64 37.17
CA TRP A 62 -7.97 -4.23 36.89
C TRP A 62 -6.81 -3.56 36.13
N VAL A 63 -7.10 -3.00 34.97
CA VAL A 63 -6.16 -2.20 34.16
C VAL A 63 -6.50 -0.73 34.31
N SER A 64 -5.51 0.15 34.48
CA SER A 64 -5.77 1.57 34.54
C SER A 64 -6.25 2.10 33.17
N ALA A 65 -7.22 3.03 33.17
CA ALA A 65 -7.69 3.66 31.93
C ALA A 65 -6.56 4.34 31.15
N ARG A 66 -5.57 4.90 31.85
CA ARG A 66 -4.38 5.51 31.23
C ARG A 66 -3.55 4.48 30.49
N GLU A 67 -3.29 3.33 31.11
CA GLU A 67 -2.52 2.25 30.50
C GLU A 67 -3.24 1.65 29.29
N MET A 68 -4.54 1.40 29.43
CA MET A 68 -5.39 0.95 28.33
C MET A 68 -5.32 1.90 27.12
N ALA A 69 -5.46 3.22 27.36
CA ALA A 69 -5.40 4.23 26.30
C ALA A 69 -4.00 4.33 25.65
N GLN A 70 -2.93 4.13 26.40
CA GLN A 70 -1.57 4.14 25.88
C GLN A 70 -1.27 2.90 25.02
N ARG A 71 -1.81 1.73 25.38
CA ARG A 71 -1.57 0.46 24.69
C ARG A 71 -2.49 0.24 23.48
N TYR A 72 -3.54 1.06 23.33
CA TYR A 72 -4.52 0.88 22.23
C TYR A 72 -3.88 0.91 20.84
N ILE A 73 -2.90 1.79 20.59
CA ILE A 73 -2.15 1.84 19.33
C ILE A 73 -0.66 1.71 19.66
N PRO A 74 -0.15 0.48 19.82
CA PRO A 74 1.24 0.26 20.27
C PRO A 74 2.28 0.88 19.34
N SER A 75 2.01 0.92 18.03
CA SER A 75 2.92 1.50 17.02
C SER A 75 3.26 2.98 17.26
N ARG A 76 2.46 3.69 18.08
CA ARG A 76 2.72 5.08 18.50
C ARG A 76 3.65 5.21 19.70
N ALA A 77 4.09 4.11 20.30
CA ALA A 77 5.01 4.18 21.45
C ALA A 77 6.24 5.03 21.10
N PRO A 78 6.64 5.99 21.95
CA PRO A 78 7.78 6.87 21.69
C PRO A 78 9.05 6.09 21.34
N LEU A 79 9.91 6.69 20.54
CA LEU A 79 11.30 6.24 20.41
C LEU A 79 12.01 6.48 21.73
N ARG A 80 12.69 5.48 22.25
CA ARG A 80 13.58 5.65 23.41
C ARG A 80 14.91 6.19 22.92
N LEU A 81 15.15 7.47 23.18
CA LEU A 81 16.32 8.18 22.70
C LEU A 81 17.10 8.73 23.90
N PHE A 82 18.43 8.64 23.82
CA PHE A 82 19.30 9.45 24.67
C PHE A 82 20.07 10.46 23.82
N MET A 83 20.05 11.71 24.27
CA MET A 83 20.64 12.81 23.53
C MET A 83 22.15 12.81 23.71
N VAL A 84 22.85 12.99 22.59
CA VAL A 84 24.30 13.18 22.55
C VAL A 84 24.62 14.48 21.81
N PRO A 85 25.74 15.14 22.12
CA PRO A 85 26.17 16.34 21.41
C PRO A 85 26.22 16.10 19.91
N SER A 86 25.85 17.13 19.13
CA SER A 86 25.89 17.07 17.68
C SER A 86 27.26 16.67 17.17
N GLY A 87 27.30 15.67 16.30
CA GLY A 87 28.51 15.16 15.66
C GLY A 87 28.63 15.61 14.22
N GLN A 88 29.88 15.55 13.71
CA GLN A 88 30.13 15.73 12.28
C GLN A 88 30.61 14.40 11.67
N PRO A 89 30.09 13.99 10.50
CA PRO A 89 29.01 14.64 9.74
C PRO A 89 27.64 14.50 10.44
N ARG A 90 26.71 15.40 10.06
CA ARG A 90 25.31 15.36 10.50
C ARG A 90 24.68 14.00 10.21
N ARG A 91 23.59 13.69 10.91
CA ARG A 91 22.86 12.44 10.70
C ARG A 91 21.39 12.69 10.32
N ILE A 92 20.93 11.89 9.35
CA ILE A 92 19.54 11.82 8.93
C ILE A 92 19.04 10.43 9.25
N SER A 93 17.94 10.34 9.99
CA SER A 93 17.32 9.07 10.40
C SER A 93 15.99 8.84 9.67
N LEU A 94 15.92 7.75 8.90
CA LEU A 94 14.67 7.25 8.33
C LEU A 94 13.99 6.34 9.35
N VAL A 95 12.78 6.69 9.79
CA VAL A 95 11.97 5.88 10.72
C VAL A 95 10.85 5.19 9.93
N THR A 96 10.89 3.87 9.90
CA THR A 96 9.94 3.03 9.15
C THR A 96 9.62 1.74 9.91
N ASP A 97 8.59 1.01 9.50
CA ASP A 97 8.26 -0.27 10.14
C ASP A 97 9.29 -1.35 9.82
N SER A 98 9.58 -1.55 8.54
CA SER A 98 10.52 -2.55 8.04
C SER A 98 11.09 -2.15 6.68
N ILE A 99 12.32 -2.60 6.38
CA ILE A 99 12.93 -2.51 5.04
C ILE A 99 13.24 -3.91 4.47
N ASN A 100 12.70 -4.95 5.09
CA ASN A 100 12.98 -6.33 4.73
C ASN A 100 12.24 -6.74 3.44
N LYS A 101 12.61 -7.88 2.87
CA LYS A 101 12.25 -8.33 1.52
C LYS A 101 10.75 -8.21 1.17
N GLY A 102 9.84 -8.39 2.11
CA GLY A 102 8.40 -8.25 1.88
C GLY A 102 7.89 -6.81 1.81
N SER A 103 8.71 -5.83 2.20
CA SER A 103 8.34 -4.42 2.35
C SER A 103 8.98 -3.49 1.31
N LEU A 104 9.84 -4.00 0.42
CA LEU A 104 10.67 -3.18 -0.48
C LEU A 104 9.91 -2.47 -1.60
N TYR A 105 8.64 -2.82 -1.83
CA TYR A 105 7.88 -2.30 -2.96
C TYR A 105 7.17 -0.99 -2.63
N GLY A 106 7.02 -0.14 -3.65
CA GLY A 106 6.26 1.11 -3.53
C GLY A 106 6.82 2.06 -2.47
N GLY A 107 6.02 2.36 -1.46
CA GLY A 107 6.31 3.41 -0.49
C GLY A 107 7.59 3.25 0.31
N VAL A 108 7.97 2.02 0.70
CA VAL A 108 9.21 1.78 1.46
C VAL A 108 10.44 1.99 0.56
N GLY A 109 10.42 1.48 -0.67
CA GLY A 109 11.47 1.74 -1.65
C GLY A 109 11.69 3.23 -1.89
N THR A 110 10.60 3.96 -2.12
CA THR A 110 10.61 5.42 -2.29
C THR A 110 11.21 6.15 -1.09
N SER A 111 10.88 5.72 0.14
CA SER A 111 11.43 6.34 1.35
C SER A 111 12.94 6.14 1.49
N MET A 112 13.44 4.96 1.13
CA MET A 112 14.88 4.67 1.12
C MET A 112 15.62 5.47 0.05
N ILE A 113 15.03 5.60 -1.16
CA ILE A 113 15.61 6.41 -2.24
C ILE A 113 15.70 7.87 -1.80
N MET A 114 14.61 8.44 -1.29
CA MET A 114 14.58 9.83 -0.81
C MET A 114 15.62 10.07 0.29
N ALA A 115 15.61 9.22 1.33
CA ALA A 115 16.55 9.37 2.45
C ALA A 115 18.01 9.26 2.00
N ALA A 116 18.31 8.34 1.08
CA ALA A 116 19.64 8.17 0.52
C ALA A 116 20.07 9.37 -0.33
N LEU A 117 19.19 9.90 -1.19
CA LEU A 117 19.49 11.09 -2.00
C LEU A 117 19.71 12.34 -1.14
N VAL A 118 18.89 12.52 -0.09
CA VAL A 118 19.09 13.61 0.88
C VAL A 118 20.42 13.45 1.62
N ALA A 119 20.75 12.24 2.10
CA ALA A 119 22.00 11.98 2.79
C ALA A 119 23.22 12.21 1.87
N GLN A 120 23.12 11.78 0.59
CA GLN A 120 24.17 12.01 -0.42
C GLN A 120 24.40 13.50 -0.66
N ALA A 121 23.35 14.27 -0.92
CA ALA A 121 23.45 15.70 -1.23
C ALA A 121 23.96 16.54 -0.05
N THR A 122 23.47 16.24 1.15
CA THR A 122 23.87 16.93 2.38
C THR A 122 25.16 16.39 3.01
N GLN A 123 25.80 15.38 2.39
CA GLN A 123 26.96 14.67 2.93
C GLN A 123 26.76 14.18 4.38
N SER A 124 25.53 13.83 4.72
CA SER A 124 25.14 13.35 6.04
C SER A 124 25.30 11.84 6.15
N ARG A 125 25.44 11.33 7.38
CA ARG A 125 25.28 9.91 7.67
C ARG A 125 23.80 9.55 7.55
N LEU A 126 23.48 8.43 6.93
CA LEU A 126 22.13 7.87 6.89
C LEU A 126 21.99 6.82 7.97
N ARG A 127 20.95 6.92 8.80
CA ARG A 127 20.53 5.87 9.71
C ARG A 127 19.12 5.42 9.37
N ILE A 128 18.90 4.10 9.40
CA ILE A 128 17.56 3.51 9.24
C ILE A 128 17.14 2.90 10.57
N ILE A 129 16.03 3.42 11.11
CA ILE A 129 15.41 2.95 12.35
C ILE A 129 14.16 2.16 11.98
N THR A 130 14.16 0.86 12.27
CA THR A 130 13.00 -0.01 12.05
C THR A 130 12.23 -0.26 13.34
N ARG A 131 10.89 -0.45 13.22
CA ARG A 131 9.97 -0.55 14.36
C ARG A 131 9.41 -1.96 14.60
N THR A 132 9.18 -2.74 13.53
CA THR A 132 8.52 -4.05 13.65
C THR A 132 9.49 -5.21 13.67
N GLU A 133 10.62 -5.08 13.02
CA GLU A 133 11.65 -6.10 12.95
C GLU A 133 13.04 -5.48 12.71
N PRO A 134 14.14 -6.15 13.10
CA PRO A 134 15.48 -5.67 12.78
C PRO A 134 15.70 -5.56 11.29
N ALA A 135 16.39 -4.49 10.88
CA ALA A 135 16.65 -4.20 9.48
C ALA A 135 17.58 -5.24 8.83
N GLN A 136 17.26 -5.69 7.62
CA GLN A 136 18.16 -6.46 6.77
C GLN A 136 18.81 -5.52 5.73
N PRO A 137 20.11 -5.25 5.81
CA PRO A 137 20.81 -4.29 4.95
C PRO A 137 20.68 -4.57 3.45
N ALA A 138 20.50 -5.85 3.07
CA ALA A 138 20.40 -6.28 1.68
C ALA A 138 19.31 -5.54 0.89
N GLY A 139 18.18 -5.20 1.52
CA GLY A 139 17.10 -4.46 0.88
C GLY A 139 17.55 -3.07 0.42
N LEU A 140 18.19 -2.32 1.30
CA LEU A 140 18.75 -1.02 0.95
C LEU A 140 19.83 -1.13 -0.13
N GLN A 141 20.71 -2.13 -0.03
CA GLN A 141 21.80 -2.33 -1.02
C GLN A 141 21.24 -2.56 -2.44
N ILE A 142 20.14 -3.32 -2.56
CA ILE A 142 19.45 -3.51 -3.83
C ILE A 142 18.94 -2.16 -4.37
N VAL A 143 18.28 -1.35 -3.55
CA VAL A 143 17.76 -0.03 -3.93
C VAL A 143 18.90 0.89 -4.38
N LEU A 144 19.95 1.03 -3.58
CA LEU A 144 21.10 1.90 -3.89
C LEU A 144 21.77 1.48 -5.21
N LYS A 145 22.00 0.17 -5.40
CA LYS A 145 22.60 -0.37 -6.63
C LYS A 145 21.71 -0.14 -7.85
N THR A 146 20.41 -0.40 -7.72
CA THR A 146 19.44 -0.28 -8.84
C THR A 146 19.36 1.15 -9.35
N TYR A 147 19.42 2.14 -8.45
CA TYR A 147 19.27 3.55 -8.80
C TYR A 147 20.59 4.32 -8.85
N GLY A 148 21.73 3.64 -8.78
CA GLY A 148 23.05 4.27 -8.90
C GLY A 148 23.32 5.31 -7.82
N ILE A 149 22.82 5.11 -6.58
CA ILE A 149 23.02 6.02 -5.46
C ILE A 149 24.26 5.56 -4.67
N THR A 150 25.23 6.44 -4.51
CA THR A 150 26.43 6.17 -3.72
C THR A 150 26.45 7.09 -2.51
N LEU A 151 26.55 6.50 -1.32
CA LEU A 151 26.67 7.24 -0.07
C LEU A 151 28.13 7.43 0.32
N THR A 152 28.45 8.58 0.89
CA THR A 152 29.81 8.91 1.35
C THR A 152 30.15 8.17 2.65
N HIS A 153 29.13 7.88 3.48
CA HIS A 153 29.29 7.24 4.77
C HIS A 153 28.55 5.91 4.81
N GLU A 154 29.03 4.99 5.65
CA GLU A 154 28.35 3.74 5.93
C GLU A 154 26.99 4.01 6.57
N VAL A 155 25.97 3.20 6.17
CA VAL A 155 24.62 3.32 6.70
C VAL A 155 24.51 2.66 8.06
N GLU A 156 23.98 3.40 9.02
CA GLU A 156 23.68 2.91 10.36
C GLU A 156 22.31 2.25 10.39
N PHE A 157 22.17 1.14 11.12
CA PHE A 157 20.89 0.46 11.34
C PHE A 157 20.60 0.40 12.82
N ALA A 158 19.37 0.78 13.19
CA ALA A 158 18.88 0.69 14.56
C ALA A 158 17.51 0.01 14.58
N TYR A 159 17.26 -0.74 15.64
CA TYR A 159 15.96 -1.34 15.89
C TYR A 159 15.34 -0.72 17.14
N ALA A 160 14.20 -0.08 16.97
CA ALA A 160 13.42 0.53 18.04
C ALA A 160 12.04 -0.17 18.12
N PRO A 161 11.96 -1.35 18.75
CA PRO A 161 10.73 -2.13 18.77
C PRO A 161 9.59 -1.38 19.43
N VAL A 162 8.37 -1.75 19.01
CA VAL A 162 7.15 -1.27 19.61
C VAL A 162 6.95 -2.03 20.94
N GLY A 163 6.86 -1.31 22.06
CA GLY A 163 6.64 -1.89 23.37
C GLY A 163 7.74 -1.55 24.38
N ASP A 164 7.69 -2.19 25.54
CA ASP A 164 8.69 -2.01 26.57
C ASP A 164 10.00 -2.70 26.17
N THR A 165 11.01 -1.89 25.97
CA THR A 165 12.36 -2.33 25.65
C THR A 165 13.36 -1.56 26.51
N PRO A 166 14.42 -2.21 27.04
CA PRO A 166 15.50 -1.49 27.71
C PRO A 166 16.43 -0.76 26.72
N TYR A 167 16.30 -1.01 25.42
CA TYR A 167 17.19 -0.44 24.41
C TYR A 167 16.86 1.03 24.15
N GLU A 168 17.87 1.87 24.23
CA GLU A 168 17.83 3.26 23.85
C GLU A 168 18.74 3.49 22.65
N ILE A 169 18.36 4.40 21.79
CA ILE A 169 19.12 4.80 20.60
C ILE A 169 19.72 6.19 20.86
N ASP A 170 21.01 6.37 20.56
CA ASP A 170 21.63 7.68 20.60
C ASP A 170 20.95 8.61 19.59
N CYS A 171 20.83 9.89 19.93
CA CYS A 171 20.24 10.90 19.08
C CYS A 171 21.07 12.19 19.16
N PHE A 172 21.49 12.72 18.01
CA PHE A 172 22.14 14.04 17.97
C PHE A 172 21.12 15.14 18.18
N GLU A 173 21.53 16.22 18.84
CA GLU A 173 20.65 17.37 19.09
C GLU A 173 20.11 18.02 17.80
N ASP A 174 20.88 17.95 16.70
CA ASP A 174 20.53 18.50 15.38
C ASP A 174 20.10 17.44 14.37
N GLU A 175 19.84 16.21 14.80
CA GLU A 175 19.43 15.10 13.94
C GLU A 175 18.09 15.37 13.25
N GLN A 176 18.01 15.01 11.96
CA GLN A 176 16.79 15.12 11.17
C GLN A 176 16.16 13.77 10.99
N PHE A 177 14.82 13.72 11.08
CA PHE A 177 14.05 12.52 10.97
C PHE A 177 13.13 12.57 9.76
N ILE A 178 13.18 11.51 8.94
CA ILE A 178 12.21 11.24 7.88
C ILE A 178 11.31 10.11 8.37
N THR A 179 10.02 10.34 8.45
CA THR A 179 9.03 9.35 8.91
C THR A 179 8.15 8.90 7.75
N THR A 180 7.64 7.66 7.76
CA THR A 180 6.99 7.03 6.60
C THR A 180 5.52 6.69 6.80
N SER A 181 4.98 6.94 7.99
CA SER A 181 3.59 6.70 8.36
C SER A 181 3.15 7.63 9.49
N TRP A 182 1.84 7.80 9.69
CA TRP A 182 1.35 8.63 10.78
C TRP A 182 1.75 8.11 12.17
N TRP A 183 1.85 6.78 12.34
CA TRP A 183 2.28 6.21 13.63
C TRP A 183 3.77 6.33 13.87
N THR A 184 4.63 6.18 12.86
CA THR A 184 6.07 6.48 13.00
C THR A 184 6.30 7.96 13.24
N THR A 185 5.50 8.83 12.62
CA THR A 185 5.51 10.28 12.88
C THR A 185 5.08 10.58 14.31
N ALA A 186 3.99 9.97 14.78
CA ALA A 186 3.51 10.14 16.17
C ALA A 186 4.54 9.68 17.21
N ALA A 187 5.17 8.52 16.97
CA ALA A 187 6.23 7.98 17.83
C ALA A 187 7.46 8.92 17.89
N THR A 188 7.84 9.48 16.75
CA THR A 188 8.97 10.41 16.65
C THR A 188 8.66 11.77 17.27
N LEU A 189 7.44 12.32 17.07
CA LEU A 189 6.96 13.56 17.70
C LEU A 189 6.96 13.50 19.23
N ALA A 190 6.73 12.32 19.79
CA ALA A 190 6.79 12.12 21.23
C ALA A 190 8.21 12.11 21.80
N SER A 191 9.25 12.11 20.96
CA SER A 191 10.65 11.89 21.36
C SER A 191 11.58 13.02 20.96
N VAL A 192 11.28 13.77 19.88
CA VAL A 192 12.13 14.85 19.37
C VAL A 192 11.30 16.10 19.03
N ARG A 193 11.98 17.21 18.75
CA ARG A 193 11.32 18.46 18.34
C ARG A 193 10.63 18.29 16.98
N SER A 194 9.42 18.82 16.84
CA SER A 194 8.62 18.75 15.63
C SER A 194 9.34 19.26 14.37
N GLN A 195 10.12 20.35 14.52
CA GLN A 195 10.88 20.95 13.41
C GLN A 195 11.97 20.02 12.84
N SER A 196 12.39 19.01 13.60
CA SER A 196 13.34 18.00 13.13
C SER A 196 12.69 16.92 12.26
N ILE A 197 11.35 16.93 12.13
CA ILE A 197 10.59 15.86 11.48
C ILE A 197 10.12 16.29 10.09
N THR A 198 10.38 15.44 9.12
CA THR A 198 9.80 15.49 7.77
C THR A 198 9.01 14.22 7.54
N TYR A 199 7.71 14.34 7.31
CA TYR A 199 6.83 13.21 7.05
C TYR A 199 6.71 12.98 5.54
N LEU A 200 7.21 11.84 5.05
CA LEU A 200 6.98 11.37 3.70
C LEU A 200 5.61 10.70 3.64
N LEU A 201 4.62 11.44 3.19
CA LEU A 201 3.22 11.01 3.10
C LEU A 201 2.94 10.48 1.69
N GLN A 202 2.56 9.19 1.60
CA GLN A 202 2.39 8.51 0.33
C GLN A 202 0.95 8.04 0.07
N GLU A 203 0.04 8.34 0.99
CA GLU A 203 -1.39 8.05 0.88
C GLU A 203 -2.16 8.95 1.84
N ASP A 204 -3.46 9.14 1.63
CA ASP A 204 -4.32 9.64 2.70
C ASP A 204 -4.55 8.52 3.73
N GLU A 205 -3.67 8.47 4.72
CA GLU A 205 -3.66 7.38 5.69
C GLU A 205 -4.90 7.37 6.61
N ARG A 206 -5.71 8.43 6.60
CA ARG A 206 -7.03 8.43 7.25
C ARG A 206 -7.94 7.35 6.65
N MET A 207 -7.77 7.05 5.35
CA MET A 207 -8.53 6.03 4.63
C MET A 207 -8.12 4.58 4.96
N PHE A 208 -7.10 4.38 5.81
CA PHE A 208 -6.73 3.03 6.28
C PHE A 208 -7.73 2.52 7.33
N TYR A 209 -8.49 3.40 7.93
CA TYR A 209 -9.33 3.12 9.09
C TYR A 209 -10.78 3.55 8.85
N PRO A 210 -11.76 2.84 9.44
CA PRO A 210 -13.10 3.38 9.58
C PRO A 210 -13.06 4.63 10.47
N TYR A 211 -14.09 5.46 10.39
CA TYR A 211 -14.24 6.59 11.31
C TYR A 211 -14.25 6.11 12.76
N GLY A 212 -13.29 6.58 13.56
CA GLY A 212 -13.08 6.15 14.93
C GLY A 212 -11.77 6.69 15.49
N ASP A 213 -11.26 6.06 16.55
CA ASP A 213 -10.07 6.51 17.27
C ASP A 213 -8.82 6.59 16.41
N GLU A 214 -8.55 5.56 15.61
CA GLU A 214 -7.38 5.53 14.73
C GLU A 214 -7.46 6.58 13.63
N HIS A 215 -8.62 6.72 12.98
CA HIS A 215 -8.88 7.76 11.99
C HIS A 215 -8.66 9.16 12.57
N MET A 216 -9.25 9.43 13.76
CA MET A 216 -9.09 10.69 14.47
C MET A 216 -7.63 10.98 14.83
N ARG A 217 -6.89 9.97 15.32
CA ARG A 217 -5.47 10.11 15.67
C ARG A 217 -4.61 10.37 14.45
N CYS A 218 -4.87 9.66 13.36
CA CYS A 218 -4.22 9.91 12.07
C CYS A 218 -4.48 11.35 11.60
N ALA A 219 -5.73 11.81 11.62
CA ALA A 219 -6.09 13.18 11.24
C ALA A 219 -5.38 14.24 12.11
N GLN A 220 -5.20 14.00 13.42
CA GLN A 220 -4.45 14.89 14.30
C GLN A 220 -2.98 15.02 13.89
N ILE A 221 -2.33 13.92 13.48
CA ILE A 221 -0.95 13.95 13.00
C ILE A 221 -0.85 14.65 11.65
N LEU A 222 -1.76 14.36 10.72
CA LEU A 222 -1.78 15.02 9.41
C LEU A 222 -2.10 16.53 9.52
N GLY A 223 -2.87 16.94 10.52
CA GLY A 223 -3.18 18.36 10.81
C GLY A 223 -2.08 19.09 11.59
N ASN A 224 -0.94 18.46 11.89
CA ASN A 224 0.14 19.10 12.65
C ASN A 224 0.80 20.20 11.80
N THR A 225 0.92 21.41 12.35
CA THR A 225 1.47 22.60 11.68
C THR A 225 2.97 22.77 11.87
N ASP A 226 3.61 21.97 12.72
CA ASP A 226 5.00 22.14 13.11
C ASP A 226 5.95 21.18 12.39
N ILE A 227 5.42 20.19 11.67
CA ILE A 227 6.21 19.25 10.88
C ILE A 227 6.17 19.61 9.38
N ARG A 228 7.15 19.15 8.65
CA ARG A 228 7.20 19.28 7.18
C ARG A 228 6.60 18.05 6.53
N PHE A 229 5.91 18.25 5.39
CA PHE A 229 5.35 17.16 4.60
C PHE A 229 6.02 17.08 3.23
N ILE A 230 6.36 15.87 2.82
CA ILE A 230 6.74 15.54 1.43
C ILE A 230 5.72 14.52 0.94
N ILE A 231 4.96 14.90 -0.09
CA ILE A 231 3.77 14.18 -0.50
C ILE A 231 3.99 13.53 -1.86
N ASN A 232 3.72 12.25 -1.93
CA ASN A 232 3.82 11.48 -3.16
C ASN A 232 2.64 11.80 -4.08
N THR A 233 2.92 12.40 -5.20
CA THR A 233 2.11 12.97 -6.26
C THR A 233 1.38 14.27 -5.92
N LYS A 234 1.28 15.12 -6.95
CA LYS A 234 0.47 16.34 -6.90
C LYS A 234 -1.01 16.01 -6.65
N LEU A 235 -1.51 14.92 -7.19
CA LEU A 235 -2.90 14.50 -6.99
C LEU A 235 -3.21 14.29 -5.50
N LEU A 236 -2.33 13.60 -4.77
CA LEU A 236 -2.52 13.41 -3.33
C LEU A 236 -2.39 14.74 -2.58
N PHE A 237 -1.40 15.58 -2.94
CA PHE A 237 -1.23 16.90 -2.33
C PHE A 237 -2.49 17.76 -2.47
N ASP A 238 -3.01 17.89 -3.69
CA ASP A 238 -4.21 18.69 -3.97
C ASP A 238 -5.45 18.14 -3.24
N HIS A 239 -5.57 16.81 -3.15
CA HIS A 239 -6.64 16.17 -2.39
C HIS A 239 -6.56 16.51 -0.89
N LEU A 240 -5.39 16.39 -0.29
CA LEU A 240 -5.20 16.66 1.14
C LEU A 240 -5.53 18.11 1.50
N VAL A 241 -5.08 19.06 0.68
CA VAL A 241 -5.43 20.48 0.82
C VAL A 241 -6.95 20.69 0.74
N ALA A 242 -7.59 20.11 -0.28
CA ALA A 242 -9.03 20.24 -0.48
C ALA A 242 -9.87 19.50 0.59
N SER A 243 -9.34 18.47 1.21
CA SER A 243 -10.02 17.62 2.20
C SER A 243 -9.81 18.04 3.66
N GLY A 244 -9.50 19.32 3.91
CA GLY A 244 -9.45 19.92 5.24
C GLY A 244 -8.09 19.87 5.94
N LEU A 245 -7.00 19.76 5.17
CA LEU A 245 -5.62 19.82 5.67
C LEU A 245 -4.88 21.03 5.07
N PRO A 246 -5.28 22.28 5.41
CA PRO A 246 -4.66 23.49 4.83
C PRO A 246 -3.18 23.67 5.22
N ASN A 247 -2.75 23.07 6.35
CA ASN A 247 -1.35 23.03 6.76
C ASN A 247 -0.44 22.39 5.70
N VAL A 248 -0.97 21.45 4.92
CA VAL A 248 -0.24 20.81 3.81
C VAL A 248 0.15 21.84 2.74
N ALA A 249 -0.70 22.79 2.42
CA ALA A 249 -0.39 23.85 1.47
C ALA A 249 0.76 24.77 1.95
N THR A 250 0.88 24.98 3.28
CA THR A 250 1.87 25.89 3.88
C THR A 250 3.19 25.16 4.17
N HIS A 251 3.15 23.92 4.66
CA HIS A 251 4.30 23.18 5.18
C HIS A 251 4.67 21.96 4.33
N GLY A 252 3.90 21.68 3.27
CA GLY A 252 4.09 20.57 2.37
C GLY A 252 4.76 20.96 1.05
N MET A 253 5.31 19.96 0.41
CA MET A 253 5.67 19.94 -1.00
C MET A 253 5.36 18.57 -1.56
N TRP A 254 5.29 18.45 -2.86
CA TRP A 254 5.02 17.20 -3.53
C TRP A 254 6.15 16.81 -4.48
N PHE A 255 6.20 15.55 -4.86
CA PHE A 255 7.05 15.02 -5.92
C PHE A 255 6.25 14.01 -6.75
N GLU A 256 6.66 13.82 -8.00
CA GLU A 256 6.14 12.73 -8.82
C GLU A 256 7.12 11.55 -8.78
N PRO A 257 6.63 10.31 -8.64
CA PRO A 257 7.49 9.12 -8.59
C PRO A 257 8.15 8.87 -9.96
N SER A 258 9.29 8.19 -9.94
CA SER A 258 10.03 7.82 -11.15
C SER A 258 10.07 6.31 -11.37
N PHE A 259 10.09 5.94 -12.64
CA PHE A 259 10.07 4.56 -13.15
C PHE A 259 11.20 4.37 -14.17
N PRO A 260 12.45 4.16 -13.72
CA PRO A 260 13.62 4.07 -14.60
C PRO A 260 13.48 2.95 -15.63
N HIS A 261 13.84 3.24 -16.87
CA HIS A 261 13.74 2.31 -18.00
C HIS A 261 14.63 1.07 -17.85
N GLU A 262 15.69 1.13 -17.04
CA GLU A 262 16.53 -0.02 -16.71
C GLU A 262 15.74 -1.11 -15.97
N VAL A 263 14.69 -0.70 -15.25
CA VAL A 263 13.81 -1.58 -14.47
C VAL A 263 12.50 -1.81 -15.19
N PHE A 264 11.79 -0.70 -15.53
CA PHE A 264 10.44 -0.70 -16.09
C PHE A 264 10.50 -0.46 -17.60
N ARG A 265 10.34 -1.54 -18.37
CA ARG A 265 10.36 -1.50 -19.84
C ARG A 265 9.58 -2.67 -20.43
N PRO A 266 9.00 -2.50 -21.63
CA PRO A 266 8.42 -3.61 -22.37
C PRO A 266 9.44 -4.73 -22.60
N ARG A 267 8.97 -5.97 -22.60
CA ARG A 267 9.74 -7.15 -22.99
C ARG A 267 9.25 -7.64 -24.36
N ASP A 268 10.14 -8.30 -25.07
CA ASP A 268 9.79 -8.96 -26.33
C ASP A 268 8.77 -10.06 -26.05
N ARG A 269 7.69 -10.03 -26.79
CA ARG A 269 6.62 -10.99 -26.63
C ARG A 269 6.94 -12.28 -27.38
N ASP A 270 6.75 -13.41 -26.73
CA ASP A 270 6.82 -14.71 -27.39
C ASP A 270 5.65 -14.88 -28.39
N VAL A 271 5.98 -15.12 -29.64
CA VAL A 271 4.98 -15.35 -30.71
C VAL A 271 4.16 -16.60 -30.37
N GLY A 272 2.85 -16.50 -30.45
CA GLY A 272 1.92 -17.63 -30.20
C GLY A 272 1.47 -17.84 -28.74
N LYS A 273 1.99 -17.08 -27.78
CA LYS A 273 1.46 -17.11 -26.42
C LYS A 273 0.21 -16.23 -26.29
N LYS A 274 -0.72 -16.65 -25.42
CA LYS A 274 -1.88 -15.83 -25.02
C LYS A 274 -1.42 -14.50 -24.44
N ARG A 275 -2.26 -13.47 -24.54
CA ARG A 275 -2.04 -12.19 -23.87
C ARG A 275 -2.19 -12.35 -22.37
N GLN A 276 -1.48 -11.57 -21.59
CA GLN A 276 -1.53 -11.62 -20.15
C GLN A 276 -2.36 -10.47 -19.59
N LEU A 277 -3.44 -10.82 -18.86
CA LEU A 277 -4.22 -9.90 -18.05
C LEU A 277 -3.79 -10.09 -16.59
N LEU A 278 -3.16 -9.07 -16.03
CA LEU A 278 -2.74 -9.03 -14.64
C LEU A 278 -3.85 -8.37 -13.79
N PHE A 279 -4.27 -9.02 -12.70
CA PHE A 279 -5.07 -8.39 -11.66
C PHE A 279 -4.24 -8.22 -10.39
N TYR A 280 -4.06 -6.96 -9.96
CA TYR A 280 -3.39 -6.64 -8.70
C TYR A 280 -4.30 -6.97 -7.53
N ALA A 281 -4.07 -8.14 -6.91
CA ALA A 281 -4.98 -8.80 -5.98
C ALA A 281 -4.42 -8.79 -4.55
N ARG A 282 -5.06 -8.03 -3.66
CA ARG A 282 -4.71 -7.96 -2.23
C ARG A 282 -5.96 -8.05 -1.36
N PRO A 283 -6.48 -9.26 -1.06
CA PRO A 283 -7.75 -9.47 -0.35
C PRO A 283 -7.85 -8.74 1.00
N HIS A 284 -6.74 -8.66 1.74
CA HIS A 284 -6.70 -8.04 3.06
C HIS A 284 -6.47 -6.52 3.03
N ASN A 285 -6.17 -5.94 1.87
CA ASN A 285 -6.10 -4.51 1.71
C ASN A 285 -7.41 -3.99 1.12
N VAL A 286 -8.32 -3.56 1.97
CA VAL A 286 -9.68 -3.15 1.59
C VAL A 286 -9.72 -2.09 0.49
N ARG A 287 -8.70 -1.23 0.40
CA ARG A 287 -8.59 -0.17 -0.60
C ARG A 287 -8.32 -0.70 -2.02
N ASN A 288 -7.80 -1.91 -2.16
CA ASN A 288 -7.56 -2.53 -3.48
C ASN A 288 -8.81 -3.13 -4.11
N LEU A 289 -9.97 -3.05 -3.46
CA LEU A 289 -11.28 -3.46 -3.99
C LEU A 289 -11.26 -4.87 -4.63
N PHE A 290 -10.61 -5.82 -3.95
CA PHE A 290 -10.38 -7.16 -4.46
C PHE A 290 -11.66 -7.86 -4.92
N TYR A 291 -12.73 -7.82 -4.10
CA TYR A 291 -13.99 -8.48 -4.41
C TYR A 291 -14.71 -7.87 -5.61
N PHE A 292 -14.73 -6.54 -5.69
CA PHE A 292 -15.25 -5.84 -6.86
C PHE A 292 -14.44 -6.17 -8.13
N GLY A 293 -13.12 -6.30 -8.00
CA GLY A 293 -12.27 -6.75 -9.10
C GLY A 293 -12.60 -8.16 -9.60
N LEU A 294 -12.97 -9.08 -8.70
CA LEU A 294 -13.44 -10.42 -9.08
C LEU A 294 -14.78 -10.37 -9.80
N GLU A 295 -15.75 -9.59 -9.30
CA GLU A 295 -17.05 -9.38 -9.95
C GLU A 295 -16.88 -8.81 -11.36
N LEU A 296 -16.00 -7.82 -11.51
CA LEU A 296 -15.70 -7.20 -12.79
C LEU A 296 -15.08 -8.20 -13.78
N LEU A 297 -14.10 -9.00 -13.34
CA LEU A 297 -13.44 -10.00 -14.20
C LEU A 297 -14.42 -11.09 -14.63
N GLU A 298 -15.24 -11.63 -13.72
CA GLU A 298 -16.27 -12.61 -14.08
C GLU A 298 -17.29 -12.04 -15.07
N ALA A 299 -17.74 -10.79 -14.87
CA ALA A 299 -18.65 -10.13 -15.78
C ALA A 299 -18.01 -9.86 -17.16
N ALA A 300 -16.73 -9.47 -17.20
CA ALA A 300 -16.00 -9.23 -18.43
C ALA A 300 -15.81 -10.52 -19.25
N ILE A 301 -15.54 -11.64 -18.57
CA ILE A 301 -15.46 -12.96 -19.20
C ILE A 301 -16.83 -13.38 -19.73
N ALA A 302 -17.87 -13.30 -18.90
CA ALA A 302 -19.23 -13.72 -19.29
C ALA A 302 -19.80 -12.91 -20.47
N ARG A 303 -19.37 -11.66 -20.63
CA ARG A 303 -19.78 -10.79 -21.75
C ARG A 303 -18.85 -10.89 -22.97
N GLY A 304 -17.83 -11.75 -22.94
CA GLY A 304 -16.87 -11.91 -24.02
C GLY A 304 -15.92 -10.71 -24.21
N ILE A 305 -15.84 -9.78 -23.26
CA ILE A 305 -14.85 -8.69 -23.26
C ILE A 305 -13.45 -9.26 -23.09
N VAL A 306 -13.30 -10.25 -22.20
CA VAL A 306 -12.06 -11.02 -22.01
C VAL A 306 -12.31 -12.43 -22.51
N ASN A 307 -11.73 -12.78 -23.66
CA ASN A 307 -11.79 -14.11 -24.24
C ASN A 307 -10.68 -15.00 -23.66
N LEU A 308 -11.01 -16.01 -22.88
CA LEU A 308 -10.06 -16.91 -22.23
C LEU A 308 -9.26 -17.79 -23.20
N ASP A 309 -9.65 -17.88 -24.47
CA ASP A 309 -8.83 -18.51 -25.51
C ASP A 309 -7.65 -17.64 -25.95
N GLU A 310 -7.74 -16.33 -25.73
CA GLU A 310 -6.73 -15.35 -26.13
C GLU A 310 -5.97 -14.76 -24.92
N TRP A 311 -6.56 -14.82 -23.73
CA TRP A 311 -6.05 -14.17 -22.52
C TRP A 311 -5.78 -15.16 -21.38
N ASP A 312 -4.61 -15.03 -20.75
CA ASP A 312 -4.30 -15.67 -19.48
C ASP A 312 -4.47 -14.68 -18.34
N ILE A 313 -5.18 -15.09 -17.28
CA ILE A 313 -5.39 -14.27 -16.08
C ILE A 313 -4.33 -14.60 -15.04
N VAL A 314 -3.61 -13.58 -14.60
CA VAL A 314 -2.56 -13.67 -13.57
C VAL A 314 -2.95 -12.80 -12.38
N LEU A 315 -3.12 -13.41 -11.22
CA LEU A 315 -3.39 -12.73 -9.96
C LEU A 315 -2.05 -12.45 -9.27
N VAL A 316 -1.77 -11.18 -8.96
CA VAL A 316 -0.48 -10.76 -8.40
C VAL A 316 -0.71 -9.98 -7.12
N GLY A 317 -0.09 -10.40 -6.01
CA GLY A 317 -0.26 -9.72 -4.73
C GLY A 317 0.19 -10.54 -3.53
N LYS A 318 -0.66 -10.58 -2.51
CA LYS A 318 -0.36 -11.30 -1.27
C LYS A 318 -1.64 -11.92 -0.70
N ASP A 319 -1.50 -13.12 -0.12
CA ASP A 319 -2.58 -13.87 0.54
C ASP A 319 -3.80 -14.10 -0.40
N ILE A 320 -3.51 -14.42 -1.67
CA ILE A 320 -4.51 -14.61 -2.71
C ILE A 320 -5.11 -16.01 -2.61
N PRO A 321 -6.42 -16.19 -2.52
CA PRO A 321 -7.03 -17.51 -2.55
C PRO A 321 -6.85 -18.18 -3.92
N LYS A 322 -6.94 -19.51 -3.97
CA LYS A 322 -6.98 -20.26 -5.24
C LYS A 322 -8.34 -20.00 -5.91
N LEU A 323 -8.33 -19.32 -7.04
CA LEU A 323 -9.54 -18.90 -7.74
C LEU A 323 -9.70 -19.61 -9.09
N ARG A 324 -10.94 -19.87 -9.42
CA ARG A 324 -11.38 -20.28 -10.77
C ARG A 324 -12.42 -19.30 -11.28
N PHE A 325 -12.31 -18.95 -12.54
CA PHE A 325 -13.22 -18.08 -13.27
C PHE A 325 -14.11 -18.90 -14.24
N ASP A 326 -15.06 -18.24 -14.90
CA ASP A 326 -15.94 -18.84 -15.89
C ASP A 326 -16.68 -20.07 -15.32
N ASN A 327 -17.43 -19.85 -14.22
CA ASN A 327 -18.15 -20.91 -13.53
C ASN A 327 -17.26 -22.12 -13.14
N GLY A 328 -15.99 -21.86 -12.80
CA GLY A 328 -15.03 -22.88 -12.38
C GLY A 328 -14.26 -23.58 -13.49
N ARG A 329 -14.46 -23.20 -14.76
CA ARG A 329 -13.81 -23.83 -15.92
C ARG A 329 -12.38 -23.35 -16.12
N TYR A 330 -12.04 -22.11 -15.78
CA TYR A 330 -10.71 -21.53 -15.95
C TYR A 330 -10.00 -21.32 -14.60
N THR A 331 -8.76 -21.81 -14.48
CA THR A 331 -7.93 -21.63 -13.28
C THR A 331 -6.92 -20.51 -13.54
N ALA A 332 -7.04 -19.41 -12.80
CA ALA A 332 -6.11 -18.29 -12.88
C ALA A 332 -4.73 -18.65 -12.29
N LYS A 333 -3.67 -18.14 -12.89
CA LYS A 333 -2.32 -18.23 -12.35
C LYS A 333 -2.20 -17.27 -11.16
N ARG A 334 -1.58 -17.70 -10.05
CA ARG A 334 -1.34 -16.91 -8.85
C ARG A 334 0.15 -16.72 -8.63
N LEU A 335 0.57 -15.47 -8.45
CA LEU A 335 1.96 -15.09 -8.19
C LEU A 335 2.02 -14.24 -6.93
N GLU A 336 2.77 -14.70 -5.95
CA GLU A 336 2.94 -14.03 -4.66
C GLU A 336 4.43 -13.98 -4.29
N ASN A 337 4.78 -13.04 -3.42
CA ASN A 337 6.15 -12.89 -2.89
C ASN A 337 7.23 -12.77 -3.97
N LEU A 338 6.88 -12.14 -5.10
CA LEU A 338 7.84 -11.89 -6.17
C LEU A 338 8.99 -11.02 -5.64
N SER A 339 10.19 -11.29 -6.11
CA SER A 339 11.30 -10.37 -5.95
C SER A 339 11.12 -9.15 -6.85
N TRP A 340 11.86 -8.08 -6.58
CA TRP A 340 11.85 -6.87 -7.40
C TRP A 340 12.08 -7.17 -8.90
N THR A 341 13.06 -8.01 -9.19
CA THR A 341 13.40 -8.40 -10.56
C THR A 341 12.28 -9.21 -11.21
N GLU A 342 11.71 -10.18 -10.48
CA GLU A 342 10.58 -10.99 -10.98
C GLU A 342 9.34 -10.14 -11.25
N TYR A 343 9.07 -9.15 -10.38
CA TYR A 343 7.96 -8.22 -10.60
C TYR A 343 8.19 -7.33 -11.82
N ALA A 344 9.40 -6.77 -11.99
CA ALA A 344 9.74 -5.94 -13.14
C ALA A 344 9.68 -6.75 -14.46
N GLU A 345 10.10 -8.01 -14.44
CA GLU A 345 9.97 -8.92 -15.57
C GLU A 345 8.51 -9.21 -15.91
N LEU A 346 7.70 -9.50 -14.88
CA LEU A 346 6.27 -9.71 -15.04
C LEU A 346 5.56 -8.46 -15.60
N ALA A 347 5.87 -7.28 -15.10
CA ALA A 347 5.31 -6.02 -15.57
C ALA A 347 5.60 -5.79 -17.06
N GLY A 348 6.85 -6.03 -17.49
CA GLY A 348 7.26 -5.92 -18.89
C GLY A 348 6.61 -6.94 -19.85
N ASN A 349 6.10 -8.06 -19.31
CA ASN A 349 5.39 -9.09 -20.06
C ASN A 349 3.86 -8.96 -19.98
N THR A 350 3.33 -7.97 -19.24
CA THR A 350 1.90 -7.75 -19.08
C THR A 350 1.33 -6.96 -20.27
N ASP A 351 0.22 -7.43 -20.84
CA ASP A 351 -0.47 -6.73 -21.92
C ASP A 351 -1.57 -5.78 -21.38
N LEU A 352 -2.37 -6.28 -20.45
CA LEU A 352 -3.45 -5.53 -19.80
C LEU A 352 -3.38 -5.76 -18.29
N ALA A 353 -3.63 -4.74 -17.51
CA ALA A 353 -3.72 -4.86 -16.08
C ALA A 353 -5.00 -4.24 -15.52
N LEU A 354 -5.56 -4.87 -14.50
CA LEU A 354 -6.62 -4.32 -13.65
C LEU A 354 -6.00 -3.99 -12.29
N CYS A 355 -5.94 -2.68 -11.97
CA CYS A 355 -5.37 -2.18 -10.72
C CYS A 355 -6.35 -1.23 -10.05
N LEU A 356 -7.09 -1.68 -9.04
CA LEU A 356 -8.08 -0.88 -8.35
C LEU A 356 -7.51 -0.29 -7.06
N MET A 357 -7.88 0.98 -6.78
CA MET A 357 -7.47 1.66 -5.56
C MET A 357 -8.51 2.71 -5.13
N TYR A 358 -9.17 2.47 -4.02
CA TYR A 358 -10.19 3.37 -3.44
C TYR A 358 -9.54 4.49 -2.62
N THR A 359 -8.67 5.28 -3.28
CA THR A 359 -7.94 6.40 -2.70
C THR A 359 -7.59 7.43 -3.77
N PRO A 360 -7.27 8.68 -3.39
CA PRO A 360 -6.86 9.73 -4.35
C PRO A 360 -5.48 9.49 -4.96
N HIS A 361 -4.60 8.76 -4.27
CA HIS A 361 -3.28 8.42 -4.79
C HIS A 361 -3.42 7.45 -5.98
N PRO A 362 -2.70 7.65 -7.09
CA PRO A 362 -2.77 6.77 -8.25
C PRO A 362 -2.35 5.32 -7.98
N SER A 363 -1.56 5.09 -6.93
CA SER A 363 -0.88 3.84 -6.62
C SER A 363 0.33 3.55 -7.53
N TYR A 364 1.28 2.75 -7.05
CA TYR A 364 2.45 2.37 -7.85
C TYR A 364 2.14 1.37 -8.96
N PRO A 365 1.35 0.29 -8.75
CA PRO A 365 1.13 -0.71 -9.79
C PRO A 365 0.59 -0.18 -11.11
N PRO A 366 -0.36 0.77 -11.18
CA PRO A 366 -0.75 1.38 -12.44
C PRO A 366 0.40 2.05 -13.18
N PHE A 367 1.27 2.72 -12.47
CA PHE A 367 2.41 3.42 -13.06
C PHE A 367 3.55 2.48 -13.44
N ASP A 368 3.91 1.51 -12.58
CA ASP A 368 4.89 0.48 -12.87
C ASP A 368 4.57 -0.26 -14.17
N LEU A 369 3.30 -0.65 -14.33
CA LEU A 369 2.79 -1.39 -15.48
C LEU A 369 2.73 -0.53 -16.74
N ALA A 370 2.26 0.72 -16.63
CA ALA A 370 2.26 1.65 -17.76
C ALA A 370 3.68 2.04 -18.20
N ALA A 371 4.61 2.23 -17.25
CA ALA A 371 6.04 2.44 -17.51
C ALA A 371 6.71 1.21 -18.12
N SER A 372 6.11 0.02 -17.95
CA SER A 372 6.54 -1.22 -18.59
C SER A 372 5.80 -1.51 -19.91
N GLY A 373 5.00 -0.56 -20.43
CA GLY A 373 4.30 -0.66 -21.70
C GLY A 373 2.98 -1.44 -21.65
N ALA A 374 2.46 -1.81 -20.48
CA ALA A 374 1.14 -2.40 -20.34
C ALA A 374 0.03 -1.34 -20.49
N VAL A 375 -1.15 -1.78 -20.93
CA VAL A 375 -2.39 -1.02 -20.76
C VAL A 375 -2.93 -1.29 -19.37
N VAL A 376 -3.41 -0.26 -18.68
CA VAL A 376 -3.90 -0.37 -17.30
C VAL A 376 -5.31 0.15 -17.21
N VAL A 377 -6.20 -0.64 -16.64
CA VAL A 377 -7.54 -0.20 -16.23
C VAL A 377 -7.54 0.02 -14.72
N THR A 378 -7.95 1.21 -14.32
CA THR A 378 -8.07 1.60 -12.91
C THR A 378 -9.37 2.36 -12.67
N ASN A 379 -9.65 2.70 -11.42
CA ASN A 379 -10.86 3.44 -11.07
C ASN A 379 -10.60 4.92 -10.81
N ARG A 380 -11.61 5.73 -11.08
CA ARG A 380 -11.71 7.12 -10.60
C ARG A 380 -11.94 7.16 -9.10
N PHE A 381 -11.44 8.19 -8.46
CA PHE A 381 -11.69 8.47 -7.05
C PHE A 381 -11.36 9.92 -6.72
N ALA A 382 -12.27 10.65 -6.09
CA ALA A 382 -12.09 12.06 -5.71
C ALA A 382 -11.51 12.89 -6.88
N ASN A 383 -10.35 13.52 -6.72
CA ASN A 383 -9.68 14.28 -7.78
C ASN A 383 -8.87 13.40 -8.77
N LYS A 384 -8.72 12.12 -8.51
CA LYS A 384 -8.16 11.15 -9.47
C LYS A 384 -9.20 10.78 -10.51
N GLN A 385 -9.44 11.64 -11.50
CA GLN A 385 -10.47 11.47 -12.53
C GLN A 385 -9.91 10.96 -13.85
N ASP A 386 -8.69 11.35 -14.17
CA ASP A 386 -7.98 10.96 -15.38
C ASP A 386 -6.48 10.86 -15.10
N LEU A 387 -5.84 9.83 -15.61
CA LEU A 387 -4.41 9.59 -15.52
C LEU A 387 -3.72 9.60 -16.89
N SER A 388 -4.43 10.00 -17.95
CA SER A 388 -3.86 10.11 -19.31
C SER A 388 -2.73 11.13 -19.40
N GLY A 389 -2.72 12.12 -18.47
CA GLY A 389 -1.61 13.05 -18.29
C GLY A 389 -0.29 12.40 -17.85
N TYR A 390 -0.34 11.21 -17.27
CA TYR A 390 0.85 10.40 -16.99
C TYR A 390 1.13 9.42 -18.13
N SER A 391 0.11 8.69 -18.57
CA SER A 391 0.20 7.76 -19.70
C SER A 391 -1.16 7.51 -20.33
N LYS A 392 -1.25 7.61 -21.65
CA LYS A 392 -2.47 7.29 -22.41
C LYS A 392 -2.77 5.77 -22.41
N ASN A 393 -1.86 4.95 -21.89
CA ASN A 393 -2.11 3.54 -21.62
C ASN A 393 -2.88 3.30 -20.30
N ILE A 394 -3.24 4.35 -19.55
CA ILE A 394 -4.03 4.22 -18.31
C ILE A 394 -5.45 4.71 -18.58
N ILE A 395 -6.42 3.83 -18.36
CA ILE A 395 -7.86 4.07 -18.58
C ILE A 395 -8.57 4.06 -17.24
N CYS A 396 -9.30 5.14 -16.92
CA CYS A 396 -10.03 5.29 -15.66
C CYS A 396 -11.53 5.09 -15.88
N GLY A 397 -12.15 4.19 -15.08
CA GLY A 397 -13.61 4.00 -15.03
C GLY A 397 -14.20 4.42 -13.68
N ASP A 398 -15.50 4.77 -13.62
CA ASP A 398 -16.20 4.96 -12.36
C ASP A 398 -16.43 3.62 -11.66
N LEU A 399 -16.48 3.61 -10.32
CA LEU A 399 -16.71 2.40 -9.53
C LEU A 399 -18.16 1.90 -9.61
N GLN A 400 -18.62 1.72 -10.83
CA GLN A 400 -19.88 1.08 -11.21
C GLN A 400 -19.55 0.00 -12.22
N LEU A 401 -20.19 -1.15 -12.11
CA LEU A 401 -19.85 -2.34 -12.91
C LEU A 401 -19.87 -2.02 -14.41
N GLU A 402 -20.89 -1.34 -14.91
CA GLU A 402 -21.04 -1.02 -16.34
C GLU A 402 -19.92 -0.05 -16.83
N SER A 403 -19.59 0.98 -16.04
CA SER A 403 -18.50 1.91 -16.38
C SER A 403 -17.15 1.20 -16.42
N MET A 404 -16.89 0.32 -15.44
CA MET A 404 -15.65 -0.46 -15.40
C MET A 404 -15.59 -1.50 -16.51
N LEU A 405 -16.72 -2.11 -16.91
CA LEU A 405 -16.77 -3.01 -18.08
C LEU A 405 -16.48 -2.27 -19.37
N ALA A 406 -16.99 -1.04 -19.55
CA ALA A 406 -16.65 -0.21 -20.68
C ALA A 406 -15.15 0.16 -20.69
N ALA A 407 -14.58 0.48 -19.54
CA ALA A 407 -13.14 0.71 -19.39
C ALA A 407 -12.32 -0.55 -19.70
N MET A 408 -12.77 -1.74 -19.24
CA MET A 408 -12.15 -3.03 -19.60
C MET A 408 -12.20 -3.31 -21.10
N ALA A 409 -13.34 -3.07 -21.77
CA ALA A 409 -13.47 -3.24 -23.22
C ALA A 409 -12.50 -2.31 -23.97
N SER A 410 -12.41 -1.04 -23.56
CA SER A 410 -11.43 -0.10 -24.12
C SER A 410 -9.99 -0.54 -23.84
N GLY A 411 -9.74 -1.09 -22.65
CA GLY A 411 -8.42 -1.63 -22.28
C GLY A 411 -8.01 -2.84 -23.12
N VAL A 412 -8.91 -3.77 -23.36
CA VAL A 412 -8.70 -4.93 -24.24
C VAL A 412 -8.42 -4.47 -25.67
N ALA A 413 -9.22 -3.55 -26.22
CA ALA A 413 -9.04 -3.01 -27.55
C ALA A 413 -7.65 -2.35 -27.70
N LEU A 414 -7.27 -1.48 -26.76
CA LEU A 414 -5.97 -0.81 -26.78
C LEU A 414 -4.80 -1.79 -26.58
N ALA A 415 -4.94 -2.78 -25.70
CA ALA A 415 -3.90 -3.78 -25.48
C ALA A 415 -3.65 -4.71 -26.68
N THR A 416 -4.66 -4.84 -27.56
CA THR A 416 -4.55 -5.60 -28.81
C THR A 416 -4.02 -4.76 -29.97
N ASP A 417 -4.11 -3.43 -29.91
CA ASP A 417 -3.51 -2.49 -30.87
C ASP A 417 -2.04 -2.21 -30.50
N ALA A 418 -1.12 -3.03 -31.01
CA ALA A 418 0.29 -2.93 -30.67
C ALA A 418 0.91 -1.57 -31.08
N THR A 419 0.43 -0.96 -32.16
CA THR A 419 0.93 0.33 -32.64
C THR A 419 0.52 1.45 -31.68
N GLN A 420 -0.76 1.59 -31.42
CA GLN A 420 -1.26 2.65 -30.53
C GLN A 420 -0.74 2.50 -29.10
N ARG A 421 -0.68 1.25 -28.58
CA ARG A 421 -0.11 0.94 -27.27
C ARG A 421 1.37 1.36 -27.18
N SER A 422 2.17 1.06 -28.20
CA SER A 422 3.57 1.44 -28.27
C SER A 422 3.75 2.95 -28.36
N ASP A 423 2.97 3.63 -29.21
CA ASP A 423 3.00 5.09 -29.35
C ASP A 423 2.67 5.77 -28.02
N ASN A 424 1.66 5.29 -27.31
CA ASN A 424 1.29 5.80 -25.99
C ASN A 424 2.40 5.59 -24.95
N PHE A 425 3.10 4.43 -25.01
CA PHE A 425 4.24 4.14 -24.15
C PHE A 425 5.41 5.09 -24.44
N GLN A 426 5.78 5.29 -25.68
CA GLN A 426 6.89 6.16 -26.06
C GLN A 426 6.63 7.63 -25.71
N ASN A 427 5.36 8.06 -25.67
CA ASN A 427 4.94 9.42 -25.37
C ASN A 427 4.37 9.58 -23.95
N ASN A 428 4.64 8.65 -23.03
CA ASN A 428 4.21 8.81 -21.64
C ASN A 428 5.04 9.87 -20.92
N LEU A 429 4.45 10.49 -19.89
CA LEU A 429 5.08 11.53 -19.08
C LEU A 429 5.48 11.05 -17.68
N LEU A 430 5.59 9.74 -17.50
CA LEU A 430 6.09 9.14 -16.25
C LEU A 430 7.57 9.48 -16.06
N GLY A 431 7.93 9.95 -14.88
CA GLY A 431 9.33 10.24 -14.53
C GLY A 431 10.21 9.00 -14.64
N THR A 432 11.47 9.18 -15.03
CA THR A 432 12.44 8.07 -15.19
C THR A 432 13.69 8.25 -14.32
N ASP A 433 13.84 9.38 -13.66
CA ASP A 433 15.00 9.70 -12.81
C ASP A 433 14.59 10.18 -11.42
N TRP A 434 14.88 9.37 -10.41
CA TRP A 434 14.60 9.70 -9.02
C TRP A 434 15.37 10.94 -8.52
N LYS A 435 16.57 11.24 -9.06
CA LYS A 435 17.30 12.45 -8.69
C LYS A 435 16.55 13.70 -9.14
N ALA A 436 16.01 13.66 -10.36
CA ALA A 436 15.16 14.73 -10.87
C ALA A 436 13.85 14.86 -10.06
N SER A 437 13.19 13.75 -9.75
CA SER A 437 11.96 13.74 -8.93
C SER A 437 12.15 14.36 -7.55
N PHE A 438 13.26 14.13 -6.92
CA PHE A 438 13.55 14.65 -5.56
C PHE A 438 14.40 15.92 -5.54
N ALA A 439 14.70 16.55 -6.68
CA ALA A 439 15.60 17.71 -6.73
C ALA A 439 15.16 18.84 -5.77
N GLU A 440 13.90 19.25 -5.83
CA GLU A 440 13.36 20.30 -4.95
C GLU A 440 13.29 19.86 -3.48
N VAL A 441 13.02 18.58 -3.23
CA VAL A 441 13.02 18.00 -1.88
C VAL A 441 14.43 18.10 -1.28
N VAL A 442 15.43 17.67 -2.02
CA VAL A 442 16.85 17.70 -1.60
C VAL A 442 17.30 19.13 -1.27
N GLN A 443 16.97 20.10 -2.12
CA GLN A 443 17.31 21.52 -1.89
C GLN A 443 16.78 22.04 -0.54
N ARG A 444 15.61 21.58 -0.10
CA ARG A 444 15.08 21.96 1.24
C ARG A 444 15.89 21.44 2.41
N PHE A 445 16.60 20.34 2.25
CA PHE A 445 17.50 19.83 3.28
C PHE A 445 18.90 20.47 3.25
N GLU A 446 19.31 21.04 2.10
CA GLU A 446 20.57 21.77 1.95
C GLU A 446 20.51 23.21 2.45
N GLY A 447 19.31 23.83 2.45
CA GLY A 447 19.13 25.23 2.83
C GLY A 447 19.36 25.50 4.32
N PRO A 448 19.63 26.79 4.68
CA PRO A 448 19.69 27.21 6.08
C PRO A 448 18.31 26.99 6.74
N ARG A 449 18.34 26.60 8.01
CA ARG A 449 17.16 26.39 8.85
C ARG A 449 16.62 27.67 9.42
#